data_b4b92316ab94740e5b80fb8221185e1e
#
_entry.id   b4b92316ab94740e5b80fb8221185e1e
#
_cell.length_a   1.000
_cell.length_b   1.000
_cell.length_c   1.000
_cell.angle_alpha   90.00
_cell.angle_beta   90.00
_cell.angle_gamma   90.00
#
_symmetry.space_group_name_H-M   'P 1'
#
loop_
_entity.id
_entity.type
_entity.pdbx_description
1 polymer ?
#
loop_
_entity_poly.entity_id
_entity_poly.type
_entity_poly.pdbx_seq_one_letter_code
_entity_poly.pdbx_strand_id
1 'polypeptide(L)'
;MRRGRFHLMIALVLAAVAVPSHAATIQIVMQNLEISPAEVSAKVGDTIEWVNKDVFAHTATARNGDFDVMLQPKKSGSFVLKKAGDVDYYCRFHPNMKATLKIAP
;
A
#
# COMPACT_ATOMS: atom_id res chain seq x y z
N MET A 1 17.80 48.26 44.86
CA MET A 1 18.29 47.06 44.15
C MET A 1 17.18 46.42 43.36
N ARG A 2 17.17 46.64 42.08
CA ARG A 2 16.19 45.94 41.20
C ARG A 2 16.76 44.57 40.90
N ARG A 3 16.11 43.56 41.43
CA ARG A 3 16.36 42.20 40.96
C ARG A 3 15.78 42.08 39.57
N GLY A 4 16.64 41.98 38.55
CA GLY A 4 16.19 41.66 37.20
C GLY A 4 15.51 40.29 37.24
N ARG A 5 14.21 40.29 36.98
CA ARG A 5 13.54 39.00 36.72
C ARG A 5 13.97 38.54 35.35
N PHE A 6 14.89 37.59 35.34
CA PHE A 6 15.15 36.79 34.14
C PHE A 6 13.90 35.99 33.90
N HIS A 7 13.06 36.45 33.02
CA HIS A 7 12.07 35.57 32.42
C HIS A 7 12.83 34.67 31.45
N LEU A 8 13.17 33.47 31.90
CA LEU A 8 13.59 32.41 31.00
C LEU A 8 12.36 32.06 30.19
N MET A 9 12.17 32.71 29.06
CA MET A 9 11.26 32.20 28.05
C MET A 9 11.90 30.91 27.54
N ILE A 10 11.49 29.78 28.13
CA ILE A 10 11.67 28.50 27.50
C ILE A 10 10.73 28.53 26.31
N ALA A 11 11.27 28.96 25.15
CA ALA A 11 10.62 28.68 23.91
C ALA A 11 10.61 27.17 23.80
N LEU A 12 9.49 26.56 24.12
CA LEU A 12 9.25 25.17 23.79
C LEU A 12 9.23 25.11 22.28
N VAL A 13 10.41 24.94 21.68
CA VAL A 13 10.51 24.55 20.29
C VAL A 13 9.96 23.13 20.28
N LEU A 14 8.68 23.00 20.03
CA LEU A 14 8.10 21.79 19.52
C LEU A 14 8.79 21.55 18.19
N ALA A 15 10.00 20.94 18.25
CA ALA A 15 10.53 20.27 17.11
C ALA A 15 9.50 19.21 16.78
N ALA A 16 8.63 19.51 15.79
CA ALA A 16 7.83 18.50 15.17
C ALA A 16 8.84 17.50 14.60
N VAL A 17 9.13 16.44 15.37
CA VAL A 17 9.84 15.28 14.86
C VAL A 17 8.89 14.73 13.82
N ALA A 18 9.13 15.10 12.55
CA ALA A 18 8.50 14.42 11.44
C ALA A 18 8.92 12.96 11.55
N VAL A 19 8.03 12.12 12.09
CA VAL A 19 8.20 10.68 12.02
C VAL A 19 8.19 10.35 10.54
N PRO A 20 9.33 9.85 9.96
CA PRO A 20 9.30 9.48 8.56
C PRO A 20 8.22 8.42 8.40
N SER A 21 7.26 8.71 7.51
CA SER A 21 6.25 7.74 7.12
C SER A 21 6.97 6.61 6.40
N HIS A 22 7.11 5.45 7.08
CA HIS A 22 7.71 4.27 6.48
C HIS A 22 6.76 3.68 5.47
N ALA A 23 7.27 3.43 4.26
CA ALA A 23 6.58 2.63 3.27
C ALA A 23 6.41 1.21 3.82
N ALA A 24 5.21 0.69 3.71
CA ALA A 24 4.87 -0.66 4.13
C ALA A 24 4.88 -1.61 2.93
N THR A 25 5.09 -2.89 3.19
CA THR A 25 4.77 -3.97 2.24
C THR A 25 3.51 -4.65 2.73
N ILE A 26 2.49 -4.66 1.89
CA ILE A 26 1.17 -5.21 2.19
C ILE A 26 0.99 -6.47 1.37
N GLN A 27 0.77 -7.62 2.02
CA GLN A 27 0.51 -8.87 1.34
C GLN A 27 -0.96 -9.06 1.03
N ILE A 28 -1.23 -9.50 -0.20
CA ILE A 28 -2.54 -9.92 -0.67
C ILE A 28 -2.39 -11.35 -1.19
N VAL A 29 -3.30 -12.22 -0.80
CA VAL A 29 -3.26 -13.64 -1.17
C VAL A 29 -4.27 -13.92 -2.25
N MET A 30 -3.84 -14.65 -3.27
CA MET A 30 -4.71 -15.25 -4.28
C MET A 30 -4.73 -16.77 -4.05
N GLN A 31 -5.88 -17.27 -3.65
CA GLN A 31 -6.06 -18.69 -3.33
C GLN A 31 -7.51 -19.09 -3.58
N ASN A 32 -7.72 -20.28 -4.11
CA ASN A 32 -9.04 -20.83 -4.42
C ASN A 32 -9.86 -19.90 -5.32
N LEU A 33 -9.21 -19.26 -6.30
CA LEU A 33 -9.82 -18.30 -7.22
C LEU A 33 -10.40 -17.05 -6.53
N GLU A 34 -9.85 -16.67 -5.37
CA GLU A 34 -10.23 -15.49 -4.62
C GLU A 34 -9.01 -14.61 -4.32
N ILE A 35 -9.26 -13.31 -4.23
CA ILE A 35 -8.28 -12.31 -3.80
C ILE A 35 -8.64 -11.87 -2.39
N SER A 36 -7.72 -12.05 -1.43
CA SER A 36 -7.99 -11.76 -0.03
C SER A 36 -6.84 -10.97 0.61
N PRO A 37 -7.12 -9.84 1.27
CA PRO A 37 -8.42 -9.16 1.35
C PRO A 37 -8.84 -8.56 0.00
N ALA A 38 -10.15 -8.49 -0.23
CA ALA A 38 -10.71 -7.93 -1.46
C ALA A 38 -10.62 -6.39 -1.52
N GLU A 39 -10.44 -5.74 -0.38
CA GLU A 39 -10.23 -4.31 -0.28
C GLU A 39 -9.05 -4.03 0.66
N VAL A 40 -8.10 -3.24 0.19
CA VAL A 40 -6.90 -2.86 0.93
C VAL A 40 -6.75 -1.34 0.88
N SER A 41 -6.50 -0.75 2.05
CA SER A 41 -6.11 0.64 2.18
C SER A 41 -4.58 0.72 2.25
N ALA A 42 -4.01 1.56 1.42
CA ALA A 42 -2.58 1.77 1.31
C ALA A 42 -2.29 3.26 1.06
N LYS A 43 -1.04 3.60 0.91
CA LYS A 43 -0.62 4.96 0.53
C LYS A 43 0.45 4.90 -0.55
N VAL A 44 0.63 6.00 -1.24
CA VAL A 44 1.72 6.15 -2.21
C VAL A 44 3.06 5.84 -1.55
N GLY A 45 3.87 5.03 -2.20
CA GLY A 45 5.14 4.53 -1.70
C GLY A 45 5.06 3.14 -1.08
N ASP A 46 3.88 2.66 -0.72
CA ASP A 46 3.71 1.29 -0.25
C ASP A 46 3.92 0.30 -1.39
N THR A 47 4.35 -0.90 -1.04
CA THR A 47 4.49 -2.03 -1.95
C THR A 47 3.35 -3.01 -1.71
N ILE A 48 2.66 -3.39 -2.77
CA ILE A 48 1.74 -4.52 -2.72
C ILE A 48 2.48 -5.76 -3.20
N GLU A 49 2.43 -6.81 -2.39
CA GLU A 49 2.94 -8.13 -2.74
C GLU A 49 1.78 -9.10 -2.84
N TRP A 50 1.51 -9.57 -4.05
CA TRP A 50 0.51 -10.63 -4.27
C TRP A 50 1.19 -11.98 -4.17
N VAL A 51 0.62 -12.87 -3.38
CA VAL A 51 1.10 -14.24 -3.22
C VAL A 51 0.09 -15.18 -3.86
N ASN A 52 0.47 -15.83 -4.96
CA ASN A 52 -0.36 -16.85 -5.60
C ASN A 52 -0.15 -18.20 -4.92
N LYS A 53 -1.16 -18.68 -4.22
CA LYS A 53 -1.13 -19.99 -3.55
C LYS A 53 -1.80 -21.09 -4.38
N ASP A 54 -2.33 -20.76 -5.53
CA ASP A 54 -2.95 -21.71 -6.44
C ASP A 54 -1.92 -22.42 -7.35
N VAL A 55 -2.36 -23.50 -7.96
CA VAL A 55 -1.53 -24.30 -8.88
C VAL A 55 -1.59 -23.80 -10.32
N PHE A 56 -2.35 -22.73 -10.59
CA PHE A 56 -2.44 -22.07 -11.88
C PHE A 56 -2.01 -20.62 -11.78
N ALA A 57 -1.63 -20.04 -12.92
CA ALA A 57 -1.23 -18.65 -12.99
C ALA A 57 -2.40 -17.71 -12.73
N HIS A 58 -2.11 -16.59 -12.09
CA HIS A 58 -3.00 -15.45 -11.92
C HIS A 58 -2.32 -14.19 -12.40
N THR A 59 -3.08 -13.10 -12.48
CA THR A 59 -2.56 -11.75 -12.66
C THR A 59 -3.20 -10.80 -11.66
N ALA A 60 -2.48 -9.74 -11.32
CA ALA A 60 -3.06 -8.56 -10.69
C ALA A 60 -3.02 -7.45 -11.75
N THR A 61 -4.17 -7.19 -12.36
CA THR A 61 -4.27 -6.28 -13.51
C THR A 61 -5.20 -5.12 -13.18
N ALA A 62 -4.63 -3.92 -13.07
CA ALA A 62 -5.42 -2.72 -12.83
C ALA A 62 -6.29 -2.38 -14.05
N ARG A 63 -7.57 -2.08 -13.79
CA ARG A 63 -8.50 -1.71 -14.88
C ARG A 63 -8.13 -0.38 -15.53
N ASN A 64 -7.46 0.50 -14.80
CA ASN A 64 -6.99 1.78 -15.31
C ASN A 64 -5.60 1.70 -15.98
N GLY A 65 -4.98 0.51 -16.02
CA GLY A 65 -3.67 0.31 -16.64
C GLY A 65 -2.46 0.64 -15.77
N ASP A 66 -2.65 1.00 -14.49
CA ASP A 66 -1.53 1.40 -13.62
C ASP A 66 -0.55 0.25 -13.36
N PHE A 67 -1.02 -0.99 -13.34
CA PHE A 67 -0.16 -2.16 -13.19
C PHE A 67 -0.76 -3.41 -13.86
N ASP A 68 0.13 -4.33 -14.18
CA ASP A 68 -0.21 -5.66 -14.71
C ASP A 68 0.88 -6.64 -14.28
N VAL A 69 0.63 -7.34 -13.20
CA VAL A 69 1.62 -8.21 -12.55
C VAL A 69 1.25 -9.67 -12.81
N MET A 70 2.15 -10.40 -13.47
CA MET A 70 2.00 -11.83 -13.66
C MET A 70 2.40 -12.59 -12.39
N LEU A 71 1.55 -13.51 -11.98
CA LEU A 71 1.77 -14.38 -10.83
C LEU A 71 1.76 -15.83 -11.27
N GLN A 72 2.95 -16.39 -11.46
CA GLN A 72 3.10 -17.81 -11.78
C GLN A 72 2.57 -18.67 -10.63
N PRO A 73 2.21 -19.93 -10.88
CA PRO A 73 1.74 -20.84 -9.83
C PRO A 73 2.70 -20.89 -8.65
N LYS A 74 2.17 -20.71 -7.42
CA LYS A 74 2.94 -20.73 -6.17
C LYS A 74 4.01 -19.65 -6.06
N LYS A 75 3.96 -18.60 -6.88
CA LYS A 75 4.91 -17.47 -6.87
C LYS A 75 4.25 -16.19 -6.43
N SER A 76 5.09 -15.23 -6.08
CA SER A 76 4.69 -13.87 -5.69
C SER A 76 5.09 -12.88 -6.76
N GLY A 77 4.43 -11.73 -6.75
CA GLY A 77 4.80 -10.56 -7.54
C GLY A 77 4.43 -9.29 -6.81
N SER A 78 5.13 -8.21 -7.06
CA SER A 78 4.92 -6.98 -6.34
C SER A 78 4.91 -5.75 -7.24
N PHE A 79 4.32 -4.67 -6.72
CA PHE A 79 4.26 -3.38 -7.38
C PHE A 79 4.30 -2.26 -6.33
N VAL A 80 5.13 -1.24 -6.56
CA VAL A 80 5.19 -0.05 -5.71
C VAL A 80 4.12 0.96 -6.16
N LEU A 81 3.27 1.39 -5.23
CA LEU A 81 2.20 2.33 -5.52
C LEU A 81 2.75 3.73 -5.73
N LYS A 82 2.42 4.35 -6.87
CA LYS A 82 2.96 5.66 -7.28
C LYS A 82 1.91 6.74 -7.38
N LYS A 83 0.63 6.37 -7.43
CA LYS A 83 -0.49 7.29 -7.61
C LYS A 83 -1.56 7.06 -6.58
N ALA A 84 -2.07 8.12 -5.98
CA ALA A 84 -3.24 8.08 -5.11
C ALA A 84 -4.52 7.84 -5.93
N GLY A 85 -5.52 7.26 -5.27
CA GLY A 85 -6.85 7.02 -5.84
C GLY A 85 -7.33 5.60 -5.58
N ASP A 86 -8.56 5.34 -5.97
CA ASP A 86 -9.15 4.01 -5.91
C ASP A 86 -8.85 3.27 -7.20
N VAL A 87 -8.28 2.07 -7.09
CA VAL A 87 -7.90 1.25 -8.23
C VAL A 87 -8.57 -0.11 -8.13
N ASP A 88 -9.47 -0.38 -9.05
CA ASP A 88 -10.04 -1.71 -9.22
C ASP A 88 -9.09 -2.56 -10.06
N TYR A 89 -8.89 -3.80 -9.65
CA TYR A 89 -8.05 -4.75 -10.37
C TYR A 89 -8.66 -6.14 -10.37
N TYR A 90 -8.15 -7.00 -11.23
CA TYR A 90 -8.71 -8.33 -11.44
C TYR A 90 -7.64 -9.27 -12.00
N CYS A 91 -7.96 -10.55 -12.05
CA CYS A 91 -7.17 -11.55 -12.74
C CYS A 91 -7.67 -11.71 -14.19
N ARG A 92 -6.78 -11.52 -15.17
CA ARG A 92 -7.15 -11.64 -16.60
C ARG A 92 -7.58 -13.04 -17.01
N PHE A 93 -7.10 -14.06 -16.31
CA PHE A 93 -7.46 -15.46 -16.58
C PHE A 93 -8.77 -15.89 -15.93
N HIS A 94 -9.15 -15.23 -14.86
CA HIS A 94 -10.32 -15.52 -14.05
C HIS A 94 -11.02 -14.20 -13.67
N PRO A 95 -11.79 -13.59 -14.57
CA PRO A 95 -12.30 -12.22 -14.37
C PRO A 95 -13.20 -12.01 -13.15
N ASN A 96 -13.72 -13.09 -12.55
CA ASN A 96 -14.47 -13.02 -11.30
C ASN A 96 -13.56 -12.78 -10.07
N MET A 97 -12.27 -13.01 -10.20
CA MET A 97 -11.27 -12.62 -9.20
C MET A 97 -11.02 -11.12 -9.33
N LYS A 98 -11.60 -10.34 -8.44
CA LYS A 98 -11.52 -8.87 -8.47
C LYS A 98 -11.37 -8.30 -7.07
N ALA A 99 -10.73 -7.16 -6.97
CA ALA A 99 -10.43 -6.48 -5.72
C ALA A 99 -10.22 -4.98 -5.96
N THR A 100 -10.03 -4.25 -4.87
CA THR A 100 -9.84 -2.79 -4.91
C THR A 100 -8.71 -2.38 -3.98
N LEU A 101 -7.86 -1.47 -4.46
CA LEU A 101 -6.90 -0.74 -3.65
C LEU A 101 -7.41 0.69 -3.43
N LYS A 102 -7.42 1.14 -2.18
CA LYS A 102 -7.69 2.53 -1.81
C LYS A 102 -6.37 3.17 -1.40
N ILE A 103 -5.83 4.01 -2.27
CA ILE A 103 -4.48 4.54 -2.15
C ILE A 103 -4.54 6.01 -1.74
N ALA A 104 -4.10 6.31 -0.52
CA ALA A 104 -3.96 7.66 -0.03
C ALA A 104 -2.66 8.31 -0.57
N PRO A 105 -2.62 9.65 -0.65
CA PRO A 105 -1.40 10.38 -0.99
C PRO A 105 -0.23 10.10 -0.06
#